data_fd4befa02bf290a26b4c38148cfefdf0
#
_entry.id   fd4befa02bf290a26b4c38148cfefdf0
#
_cell.length_a   1.000
_cell.length_b   1.000
_cell.length_c   1.000
_cell.angle_alpha   90.00
_cell.angle_beta   90.00
_cell.angle_gamma   90.00
#
_symmetry.space_group_name_H-M   'P 1'
#
loop_
_entity.id
_entity.type
_entity.pdbx_description
1 polymer ?
#
loop_
_entity_poly.entity_id
_entity_poly.type
_entity_poly.pdbx_seq_one_letter_code
_entity_poly.pdbx_strand_id
1 'polypeptide(L)'
;MQKYTARTMLGAAALIGAFALTSCGSEVGTQPTPTATTSQNETQDPKLLELNTNLKDSLGEKYAEGWIAENKLHVAVTDQKSADAVTAAGAVAHLARHSAAELDATISKIMAWQKAQGGSVATAIHKYVPSGRHGTITLAVDPEQLETIKTGLSAANVTGDIALKFTESSGLASPAASS
;
A
#
# COMPACT_ATOMS: atom_id res chain seq x y z
N MET A 1 3.49 -4.45 50.16
CA MET A 1 4.09 -5.72 50.62
C MET A 1 3.42 -6.84 49.86
N GLN A 2 4.11 -7.50 48.91
CA GLN A 2 3.88 -8.84 48.34
C GLN A 2 4.73 -8.95 47.10
N LYS A 3 5.82 -9.50 47.18
CA LYS A 3 6.49 -10.83 47.13
C LYS A 3 6.62 -11.31 45.67
N TYR A 4 7.86 -11.29 45.23
CA TYR A 4 8.44 -11.90 44.04
C TYR A 4 8.20 -13.42 43.96
N THR A 5 8.01 -13.96 42.78
CA THR A 5 8.32 -15.35 42.47
C THR A 5 8.98 -15.45 41.11
N ALA A 6 10.28 -15.73 41.15
CA ALA A 6 11.08 -16.15 40.00
C ALA A 6 10.71 -17.58 39.61
N ARG A 7 10.66 -17.90 38.32
CA ARG A 7 10.73 -19.24 37.78
C ARG A 7 11.71 -19.31 36.63
N THR A 8 12.86 -19.78 36.93
CA THR A 8 13.89 -20.31 36.03
C THR A 8 13.41 -21.64 35.44
N MET A 9 13.49 -21.83 34.12
CA MET A 9 13.61 -23.14 33.50
C MET A 9 14.60 -23.11 32.35
N LEU A 10 15.71 -23.75 32.57
CA LEU A 10 16.68 -24.24 31.57
C LEU A 10 16.04 -25.36 30.75
N GLY A 11 16.34 -25.41 29.48
CA GLY A 11 16.06 -26.52 28.57
C GLY A 11 16.88 -26.43 27.31
N ALA A 12 18.05 -27.08 27.33
CA ALA A 12 18.91 -27.29 26.17
C ALA A 12 18.44 -28.55 25.42
N ALA A 13 18.38 -28.50 24.07
CA ALA A 13 18.55 -29.70 23.24
C ALA A 13 19.03 -29.30 21.85
N ALA A 14 20.25 -29.70 21.54
CA ALA A 14 20.86 -29.67 20.22
C ALA A 14 20.37 -30.87 19.40
N LEU A 15 20.11 -30.67 18.10
CA LEU A 15 20.10 -31.75 17.12
C LEU A 15 20.72 -31.24 15.79
N ILE A 16 21.90 -31.80 15.52
CA ILE A 16 22.67 -31.73 14.30
C ILE A 16 22.02 -32.71 13.29
N GLY A 17 21.67 -32.24 12.10
CA GLY A 17 21.26 -33.08 10.99
C GLY A 17 21.95 -32.65 9.71
N ALA A 18 23.08 -33.27 9.38
CA ALA A 18 23.77 -33.16 8.11
C ALA A 18 23.13 -34.10 7.10
N PHE A 19 22.65 -33.56 5.95
CA PHE A 19 22.39 -34.34 4.75
C PHE A 19 23.25 -33.88 3.62
N ALA A 20 24.29 -34.66 3.32
CA ALA A 20 25.02 -34.62 2.07
C ALA A 20 24.27 -35.47 1.03
N LEU A 21 23.91 -34.91 -0.09
CA LEU A 21 23.57 -35.68 -1.29
C LEU A 21 24.42 -35.17 -2.46
N THR A 22 25.46 -35.92 -2.72
CA THR A 22 26.23 -35.95 -3.97
C THR A 22 25.36 -36.56 -5.08
N SER A 23 25.16 -35.86 -6.18
CA SER A 23 24.82 -36.50 -7.45
C SER A 23 25.58 -35.80 -8.57
N CYS A 24 26.54 -36.51 -9.14
CA CYS A 24 27.17 -36.22 -10.42
C CYS A 24 26.19 -36.49 -11.56
N GLY A 25 26.20 -35.62 -12.57
CA GLY A 25 25.55 -35.84 -13.85
C GLY A 25 25.93 -34.73 -14.81
N SER A 26 26.92 -35.01 -15.66
CA SER A 26 27.36 -34.16 -16.79
C SER A 26 26.28 -34.08 -17.85
N GLU A 27 26.02 -32.89 -18.44
CA GLU A 27 26.12 -32.66 -19.87
C GLU A 27 25.85 -31.21 -20.24
N VAL A 28 26.62 -30.77 -21.22
CA VAL A 28 26.75 -29.44 -21.79
C VAL A 28 25.50 -29.07 -22.58
N GLY A 29 24.87 -27.94 -22.20
CA GLY A 29 23.84 -27.29 -22.99
C GLY A 29 23.85 -25.81 -22.66
N THR A 30 24.45 -25.00 -23.53
CA THR A 30 24.51 -23.54 -23.41
C THR A 30 23.11 -22.95 -23.66
N GLN A 31 22.35 -22.74 -22.60
CA GLN A 31 21.08 -22.02 -22.67
C GLN A 31 21.27 -20.68 -21.94
N PRO A 32 20.93 -19.54 -22.55
CA PRO A 32 21.04 -18.26 -21.88
C PRO A 32 20.13 -18.27 -20.64
N THR A 33 20.77 -18.18 -19.50
CA THR A 33 20.09 -18.02 -18.19
C THR A 33 19.21 -16.78 -18.26
N PRO A 34 17.89 -16.85 -18.06
CA PRO A 34 17.13 -15.66 -17.81
C PRO A 34 17.64 -15.08 -16.49
N THR A 35 18.16 -13.88 -16.57
CA THR A 35 18.48 -13.08 -15.38
C THR A 35 17.19 -12.96 -14.60
N ALA A 36 17.02 -13.81 -13.59
CA ALA A 36 15.99 -13.64 -12.60
C ALA A 36 16.25 -12.27 -11.97
N THR A 37 15.46 -11.28 -12.34
CA THR A 37 15.31 -10.06 -11.58
C THR A 37 14.82 -10.51 -10.21
N THR A 38 15.75 -10.66 -9.29
CA THR A 38 15.44 -10.86 -7.87
C THR A 38 14.65 -9.62 -7.46
N SER A 39 13.34 -9.72 -7.48
CA SER A 39 12.49 -8.85 -6.67
C SER A 39 13.00 -9.05 -5.26
N GLN A 40 13.80 -8.10 -4.77
CA GLN A 40 14.13 -8.02 -3.37
C GLN A 40 12.78 -7.82 -2.66
N ASN A 41 12.23 -8.91 -2.21
CA ASN A 41 11.23 -8.91 -1.16
C ASN A 41 12.00 -8.45 0.08
N GLU A 42 12.23 -7.13 0.19
CA GLU A 42 12.71 -6.52 1.42
C GLU A 42 11.69 -6.93 2.48
N THR A 43 12.08 -7.87 3.32
CA THR A 43 11.28 -8.28 4.47
C THR A 43 11.13 -7.03 5.32
N GLN A 44 9.99 -6.36 5.21
CA GLN A 44 9.70 -5.14 5.97
C GLN A 44 9.82 -5.48 7.45
N ASP A 45 10.55 -4.66 8.21
CA ASP A 45 10.73 -4.88 9.65
C ASP A 45 9.35 -4.94 10.33
N PRO A 46 8.98 -6.08 10.96
CA PRO A 46 7.68 -6.25 11.61
C PRO A 46 7.38 -5.16 12.65
N LYS A 47 8.42 -4.62 13.30
CA LYS A 47 8.27 -3.54 14.28
C LYS A 47 7.82 -2.23 13.63
N LEU A 48 8.27 -1.93 12.41
CA LEU A 48 7.82 -0.74 11.69
C LEU A 48 6.38 -0.88 11.22
N LEU A 49 5.95 -2.09 10.86
CA LEU A 49 4.55 -2.35 10.50
C LEU A 49 3.63 -2.23 11.72
N GLU A 50 4.03 -2.78 12.86
CA GLU A 50 3.32 -2.64 14.13
C GLU A 50 3.22 -1.17 14.57
N LEU A 51 4.34 -0.43 14.51
CA LEU A 51 4.37 1.00 14.79
C LEU A 51 3.40 1.78 13.89
N ASN A 52 3.38 1.46 12.58
CA ASN A 52 2.45 2.10 11.65
C ASN A 52 0.99 1.83 12.01
N THR A 53 0.66 0.59 12.39
CA THR A 53 -0.69 0.22 12.82
C THR A 53 -1.10 1.00 14.06
N ASN A 54 -0.25 1.05 15.08
CA ASN A 54 -0.49 1.77 16.32
C ASN A 54 -0.67 3.29 16.08
N LEU A 55 0.17 3.87 15.21
CA LEU A 55 0.04 5.28 14.83
C LEU A 55 -1.25 5.55 14.06
N LYS A 56 -1.60 4.69 13.10
CA LYS A 56 -2.86 4.82 12.36
C LYS A 56 -4.07 4.83 13.30
N ASP A 57 -4.10 3.91 14.26
CA ASP A 57 -5.21 3.80 15.22
C ASP A 57 -5.27 5.02 16.17
N SER A 58 -4.11 5.49 16.65
CA SER A 58 -4.04 6.63 17.58
C SER A 58 -4.31 7.99 16.92
N LEU A 59 -3.93 8.16 15.66
CA LEU A 59 -4.10 9.39 14.89
C LEU A 59 -5.50 9.51 14.25
N GLY A 60 -6.16 8.37 14.00
CA GLY A 60 -7.50 8.31 13.46
C GLY A 60 -7.67 9.14 12.18
N GLU A 61 -8.59 10.10 12.20
CA GLU A 61 -8.90 10.97 11.05
C GLU A 61 -7.74 11.90 10.62
N LYS A 62 -6.68 12.01 11.42
CA LYS A 62 -5.51 12.83 11.07
C LYS A 62 -4.46 12.06 10.29
N TYR A 63 -4.56 10.73 10.28
CA TYR A 63 -3.66 9.88 9.52
C TYR A 63 -3.95 9.97 8.02
N ALA A 64 -2.90 10.12 7.20
CA ALA A 64 -3.03 10.19 5.74
C ALA A 64 -2.40 8.97 5.05
N GLU A 65 -1.14 8.64 5.33
CA GLU A 65 -0.43 7.50 4.72
C GLU A 65 0.80 7.15 5.56
N GLY A 66 1.15 5.85 5.65
CA GLY A 66 2.42 5.39 6.19
C GLY A 66 3.20 4.58 5.15
N TRP A 67 4.52 4.77 5.10
CA TRP A 67 5.40 4.00 4.22
C TRP A 67 6.77 3.83 4.87
N ILE A 68 7.49 2.79 4.44
CA ILE A 68 8.86 2.53 4.89
C ILE A 68 9.82 3.02 3.80
N ALA A 69 10.78 3.84 4.18
CA ALA A 69 11.87 4.27 3.32
C ALA A 69 13.13 4.40 4.18
N GLU A 70 14.29 4.06 3.64
CA GLU A 70 15.58 4.14 4.34
C GLU A 70 15.57 3.46 5.72
N ASN A 71 14.90 2.31 5.83
CA ASN A 71 14.69 1.55 7.08
C ASN A 71 14.00 2.36 8.20
N LYS A 72 13.19 3.35 7.85
CA LYS A 72 12.40 4.16 8.77
C LYS A 72 10.94 4.17 8.35
N LEU A 73 10.06 4.24 9.34
CA LEU A 73 8.66 4.53 9.10
C LEU A 73 8.48 6.03 8.86
N HIS A 74 7.85 6.38 7.76
CA HIS A 74 7.38 7.71 7.44
C HIS A 74 5.86 7.73 7.56
N VAL A 75 5.31 8.78 8.17
CA VAL A 75 3.87 8.93 8.34
C VAL A 75 3.43 10.35 7.96
N ALA A 76 2.50 10.44 7.02
CA ALA A 76 1.84 11.67 6.64
C ALA A 76 0.59 11.89 7.50
N VAL A 77 0.42 13.12 8.00
CA VAL A 77 -0.68 13.54 8.87
C VAL A 77 -1.17 14.94 8.51
N THR A 78 -2.39 15.30 8.89
CA THR A 78 -3.01 16.54 8.44
C THR A 78 -2.78 17.75 9.35
N ASP A 79 -2.17 17.60 10.54
CA ASP A 79 -1.88 18.70 11.43
C ASP A 79 -0.55 18.54 12.20
N GLN A 80 -0.04 19.66 12.71
CA GLN A 80 1.26 19.72 13.41
C GLN A 80 1.27 18.90 14.70
N LYS A 81 0.20 18.91 15.48
CA LYS A 81 0.12 18.13 16.73
C LYS A 81 0.26 16.63 16.46
N SER A 82 -0.34 16.15 15.39
CA SER A 82 -0.22 14.76 14.92
C SER A 82 1.20 14.49 14.43
N ALA A 83 1.84 15.44 13.73
CA ALA A 83 3.24 15.31 13.31
C ALA A 83 4.21 15.21 14.49
N ASP A 84 3.98 15.99 15.55
CA ASP A 84 4.78 15.91 16.78
C ASP A 84 4.62 14.56 17.47
N ALA A 85 3.41 14.00 17.51
CA ALA A 85 3.14 12.66 18.04
C ALA A 85 3.84 11.56 17.24
N VAL A 86 3.83 11.63 15.90
CA VAL A 86 4.56 10.71 15.02
C VAL A 86 6.06 10.76 15.31
N THR A 87 6.62 11.95 15.44
CA THR A 87 8.04 12.14 15.74
C THR A 87 8.41 11.61 17.13
N ALA A 88 7.57 11.83 18.13
CA ALA A 88 7.75 11.31 19.48
C ALA A 88 7.71 9.78 19.53
N ALA A 89 6.98 9.14 18.62
CA ALA A 89 6.93 7.68 18.46
C ALA A 89 8.14 7.11 17.71
N GLY A 90 9.07 7.94 17.23
CA GLY A 90 10.28 7.51 16.51
C GLY A 90 10.11 7.32 15.01
N ALA A 91 9.01 7.78 14.42
CA ALA A 91 8.77 7.80 12.98
C ALA A 91 9.08 9.19 12.37
N VAL A 92 9.21 9.25 11.05
CA VAL A 92 9.41 10.51 10.32
C VAL A 92 8.05 11.09 9.93
N ALA A 93 7.74 12.28 10.42
CA ALA A 93 6.48 12.95 10.16
C ALA A 93 6.50 13.79 8.88
N HIS A 94 5.37 13.79 8.16
CA HIS A 94 5.11 14.64 7.00
C HIS A 94 3.74 15.29 7.12
N LEU A 95 3.60 16.55 6.72
CA LEU A 95 2.31 17.21 6.64
C LEU A 95 1.65 16.91 5.30
N ALA A 96 0.41 16.43 5.36
CA ALA A 96 -0.45 16.14 4.22
C ALA A 96 -1.61 17.14 4.17
N ARG A 97 -2.16 17.36 2.97
CA ARG A 97 -3.34 18.21 2.78
C ARG A 97 -4.63 17.50 3.15
N HIS A 98 -4.71 16.20 2.85
CA HIS A 98 -5.90 15.36 3.02
C HIS A 98 -5.57 14.11 3.81
N SER A 99 -6.48 13.70 4.68
CA SER A 99 -6.39 12.45 5.42
C SER A 99 -6.79 11.24 4.56
N ALA A 100 -6.44 10.03 5.01
CA ALA A 100 -6.89 8.80 4.37
C ALA A 100 -8.43 8.73 4.32
N ALA A 101 -9.11 9.14 5.40
CA ALA A 101 -10.57 9.14 5.47
C ALA A 101 -11.21 10.09 4.46
N GLU A 102 -10.62 11.28 4.23
CA GLU A 102 -11.11 12.23 3.22
C GLU A 102 -10.91 11.70 1.80
N LEU A 103 -9.79 11.05 1.52
CA LEU A 103 -9.52 10.41 0.23
C LEU A 103 -10.51 9.25 -0.02
N ASP A 104 -10.75 8.39 0.98
CA ASP A 104 -11.69 7.26 0.87
C ASP A 104 -13.15 7.74 0.71
N ALA A 105 -13.53 8.78 1.42
CA ALA A 105 -14.85 9.41 1.24
C ALA A 105 -15.01 9.97 -0.18
N THR A 106 -13.96 10.56 -0.74
CA THR A 106 -13.97 11.07 -2.11
C THR A 106 -14.02 9.94 -3.14
N ILE A 107 -13.29 8.85 -2.95
CA ILE A 107 -13.42 7.65 -3.78
C ILE A 107 -14.88 7.15 -3.77
N SER A 108 -15.51 7.11 -2.62
CA SER A 108 -16.92 6.70 -2.50
C SER A 108 -17.86 7.60 -3.30
N LYS A 109 -17.62 8.91 -3.31
CA LYS A 109 -18.38 9.87 -4.15
C LYS A 109 -18.14 9.64 -5.64
N ILE A 110 -16.89 9.39 -6.06
CA ILE A 110 -16.55 9.08 -7.45
C ILE A 110 -17.25 7.79 -7.90
N MET A 111 -17.24 6.75 -7.08
CA MET A 111 -17.92 5.49 -7.37
C MET A 111 -19.43 5.67 -7.50
N ALA A 112 -20.05 6.44 -6.63
CA ALA A 112 -21.48 6.77 -6.70
C ALA A 112 -21.80 7.57 -7.96
N TRP A 113 -20.99 8.57 -8.30
CA TRP A 113 -21.11 9.35 -9.53
C TRP A 113 -21.01 8.43 -10.76
N GLN A 114 -19.96 7.60 -10.85
CA GLN A 114 -19.75 6.67 -11.96
C GLN A 114 -20.95 5.75 -12.17
N LYS A 115 -21.45 5.14 -11.08
CA LYS A 115 -22.63 4.27 -11.13
C LYS A 115 -23.86 4.98 -11.67
N ALA A 116 -24.03 6.25 -11.36
CA ALA A 116 -25.18 7.06 -11.79
C ALA A 116 -25.14 7.40 -13.29
N GLN A 117 -23.97 7.37 -13.96
CA GLN A 117 -23.86 7.68 -15.40
C GLN A 117 -24.49 6.59 -16.28
N GLY A 118 -24.50 5.33 -15.86
CA GLY A 118 -24.97 4.22 -16.67
C GLY A 118 -24.05 3.88 -17.86
N GLY A 119 -24.48 2.91 -18.69
CA GLY A 119 -23.77 2.51 -19.90
C GLY A 119 -22.30 2.13 -19.66
N SER A 120 -21.44 2.41 -20.64
CA SER A 120 -20.00 2.11 -20.58
C SER A 120 -19.27 2.90 -19.50
N VAL A 121 -19.73 4.10 -19.14
CA VAL A 121 -19.12 4.93 -18.09
C VAL A 121 -19.24 4.27 -16.71
N ALA A 122 -20.32 3.55 -16.45
CA ALA A 122 -20.57 2.91 -15.15
C ALA A 122 -19.50 1.89 -14.73
N THR A 123 -18.71 1.39 -15.67
CA THR A 123 -17.66 0.38 -15.44
C THR A 123 -16.27 0.83 -15.89
N ALA A 124 -16.12 2.06 -16.37
CA ALA A 124 -14.91 2.51 -17.04
C ALA A 124 -13.74 2.87 -16.10
N ILE A 125 -13.98 3.08 -14.81
CA ILE A 125 -12.90 3.25 -13.83
C ILE A 125 -12.63 1.88 -13.19
N HIS A 126 -11.47 1.34 -13.49
CA HIS A 126 -11.10 -0.02 -13.09
C HIS A 126 -10.35 -0.07 -11.75
N LYS A 127 -9.69 1.03 -11.36
CA LYS A 127 -8.90 1.10 -10.13
C LYS A 127 -8.88 2.51 -9.55
N TYR A 128 -8.89 2.59 -8.23
CA TYR A 128 -8.78 3.80 -7.42
C TYR A 128 -7.58 3.65 -6.50
N VAL A 129 -6.62 4.57 -6.57
CA VAL A 129 -5.41 4.54 -5.76
C VAL A 129 -5.26 5.87 -5.02
N PRO A 130 -5.65 5.94 -3.74
CA PRO A 130 -5.38 7.12 -2.93
C PRO A 130 -3.89 7.22 -2.60
N SER A 131 -3.39 8.44 -2.48
CA SER A 131 -2.07 8.73 -1.93
C SER A 131 -2.15 9.89 -0.95
N GLY A 132 -2.09 9.57 0.33
CA GLY A 132 -2.13 10.54 1.42
C GLY A 132 -0.93 11.49 1.39
N ARG A 133 0.29 10.99 1.12
CA ARG A 133 1.51 11.81 1.05
C ARG A 133 1.49 12.83 -0.10
N HIS A 134 0.73 12.57 -1.17
CA HIS A 134 0.61 13.47 -2.30
C HIS A 134 -0.73 14.22 -2.32
N GLY A 135 -1.69 13.85 -1.47
CA GLY A 135 -3.04 14.41 -1.45
C GLY A 135 -3.79 14.21 -2.76
N THR A 136 -3.61 13.05 -3.41
CA THR A 136 -4.16 12.77 -4.74
C THR A 136 -4.86 11.42 -4.79
N ILE A 137 -5.78 11.25 -5.75
CA ILE A 137 -6.36 9.96 -6.11
C ILE A 137 -5.99 9.69 -7.57
N THR A 138 -5.37 8.52 -7.84
CA THR A 138 -5.11 8.06 -9.20
C THR A 138 -6.23 7.12 -9.63
N LEU A 139 -6.82 7.39 -10.79
CA LEU A 139 -7.86 6.58 -11.41
C LEU A 139 -7.28 5.86 -12.63
N ALA A 140 -7.41 4.53 -12.68
CA ALA A 140 -7.10 3.76 -13.87
C ALA A 140 -8.40 3.60 -14.68
N VAL A 141 -8.42 4.13 -15.89
CA VAL A 141 -9.64 4.37 -16.67
C VAL A 141 -9.51 3.75 -18.06
N ASP A 142 -10.63 3.24 -18.58
CA ASP A 142 -10.76 2.84 -19.98
C ASP A 142 -10.40 4.01 -20.90
N PRO A 143 -9.44 3.84 -21.85
CA PRO A 143 -9.00 4.91 -22.74
C PRO A 143 -10.15 5.54 -23.53
N GLU A 144 -11.16 4.75 -23.94
CA GLU A 144 -12.31 5.25 -24.70
C GLU A 144 -13.22 6.18 -23.88
N GLN A 145 -13.21 6.03 -22.53
CA GLN A 145 -14.04 6.80 -21.62
C GLN A 145 -13.26 7.90 -20.86
N LEU A 146 -11.96 7.99 -21.06
CA LEU A 146 -11.07 8.87 -20.29
C LEU A 146 -11.52 10.33 -20.28
N GLU A 147 -11.81 10.91 -21.45
CA GLU A 147 -12.21 12.31 -21.56
C GLU A 147 -13.63 12.54 -21.03
N THR A 148 -14.54 11.58 -21.21
CA THR A 148 -15.89 11.63 -20.65
C THR A 148 -15.84 11.67 -19.12
N ILE A 149 -15.01 10.81 -18.52
CA ILE A 149 -14.85 10.75 -17.06
C ILE A 149 -14.20 12.03 -16.51
N LYS A 150 -13.11 12.51 -17.11
CA LYS A 150 -12.47 13.77 -16.71
C LYS A 150 -13.44 14.93 -16.69
N THR A 151 -14.13 15.11 -17.81
CA THR A 151 -15.11 16.22 -17.98
C THR A 151 -16.27 16.08 -17.00
N GLY A 152 -16.82 14.88 -16.86
CA GLY A 152 -17.97 14.63 -16.00
C GLY A 152 -17.65 14.81 -14.51
N LEU A 153 -16.51 14.29 -14.03
CA LEU A 153 -16.09 14.47 -12.63
C LEU A 153 -15.83 15.95 -12.31
N SER A 154 -15.19 16.67 -13.25
CA SER A 154 -14.94 18.11 -13.10
C SER A 154 -16.23 18.92 -13.08
N ALA A 155 -17.15 18.68 -14.03
CA ALA A 155 -18.43 19.39 -14.12
C ALA A 155 -19.31 19.16 -12.89
N ALA A 156 -19.29 17.95 -12.34
CA ALA A 156 -20.04 17.59 -11.13
C ALA A 156 -19.34 18.01 -9.82
N ASN A 157 -18.12 18.57 -9.90
CA ASN A 157 -17.28 18.93 -8.74
C ASN A 157 -17.22 17.85 -7.65
N VAL A 158 -17.08 16.57 -8.07
CA VAL A 158 -17.18 15.40 -7.18
C VAL A 158 -16.06 15.37 -6.15
N THR A 159 -14.88 15.87 -6.53
CA THR A 159 -13.65 15.71 -5.73
C THR A 159 -13.29 16.93 -4.89
N GLY A 160 -13.99 18.06 -5.06
CA GLY A 160 -13.64 19.31 -4.39
C GLY A 160 -12.22 19.76 -4.74
N ASP A 161 -11.36 19.89 -3.74
CA ASP A 161 -9.95 20.31 -3.87
C ASP A 161 -8.96 19.14 -3.97
N ILE A 162 -9.43 17.88 -3.93
CA ILE A 162 -8.59 16.69 -4.11
C ILE A 162 -8.22 16.53 -5.58
N ALA A 163 -6.92 16.56 -5.87
CA ALA A 163 -6.41 16.41 -7.22
C ALA A 163 -6.52 14.96 -7.72
N LEU A 164 -7.00 14.81 -8.97
CA LEU A 164 -7.04 13.53 -9.66
C LEU A 164 -5.86 13.37 -10.60
N LYS A 165 -5.32 12.14 -10.63
CA LYS A 165 -4.41 11.64 -11.67
C LYS A 165 -5.14 10.56 -12.46
N PHE A 166 -4.84 10.46 -13.74
CA PHE A 166 -5.46 9.47 -14.61
C PHE A 166 -4.37 8.62 -15.26
N THR A 167 -4.62 7.32 -15.33
CA THR A 167 -3.84 6.34 -16.09
C THR A 167 -4.78 5.53 -16.94
N GLU A 168 -4.32 5.12 -18.12
CA GLU A 168 -5.10 4.23 -18.97
C GLU A 168 -5.08 2.80 -18.43
N SER A 169 -6.18 2.07 -18.63
CA SER A 169 -6.33 0.70 -18.20
C SER A 169 -7.18 -0.09 -19.20
N SER A 170 -6.68 -1.22 -19.66
CA SER A 170 -7.40 -2.13 -20.56
C SER A 170 -8.42 -3.03 -19.86
N GLY A 171 -8.74 -2.75 -18.60
CA GLY A 171 -9.69 -3.52 -17.80
C GLY A 171 -9.06 -4.27 -16.63
N LEU A 172 -9.87 -5.09 -15.96
CA LEU A 172 -9.39 -5.99 -14.92
C LEU A 172 -8.53 -7.09 -15.55
N ALA A 173 -7.42 -7.44 -14.90
CA ALA A 173 -6.58 -8.55 -15.34
C ALA A 173 -7.44 -9.83 -15.43
N SER A 174 -7.56 -10.40 -16.63
CA SER A 174 -8.14 -11.73 -16.78
C SER A 174 -7.18 -12.76 -16.19
N PRO A 175 -7.66 -13.76 -15.43
CA PRO A 175 -6.81 -14.87 -15.02
C PRO A 175 -6.23 -15.53 -16.27
N ALA A 176 -4.92 -15.83 -16.26
CA ALA A 176 -4.28 -16.56 -17.35
C ALA A 176 -5.03 -17.87 -17.55
N ALA A 177 -5.47 -18.13 -18.79
CA ALA A 177 -6.08 -19.41 -19.13
C ALA A 177 -5.05 -20.52 -18.83
N SER A 178 -5.38 -21.42 -17.92
CA SER A 178 -4.58 -22.62 -17.65
C SER A 178 -4.62 -23.48 -18.91
N SER A 179 -3.51 -23.60 -19.62
CA SER A 179 -3.32 -24.51 -20.75
C SER A 179 -2.96 -25.89 -20.23
#